data_7223700dd2552b0d16bb32c78fcbd065
#
_entry.id   7223700dd2552b0d16bb32c78fcbd065
#
_cell.length_a   1.000
_cell.length_b   1.000
_cell.length_c   1.000
_cell.angle_alpha   90.00
_cell.angle_beta   90.00
_cell.angle_gamma   90.00
#
_symmetry.space_group_name_H-M   'P 1'
#
loop_
_entity.id
_entity.type
_entity.pdbx_description
1 polymer ?
#
loop_
_entity_poly.entity_id
_entity_poly.type
_entity_poly.pdbx_seq_one_letter_code
_entity_poly.pdbx_strand_id
1 'polypeptide(L)'
;MKKRWILAIGLLALLAGCTGPAFDQKAQLKQDSRTVTTSVAKQTQAITRVNDAVGDFPATFQSAYAADPNADFQNAGPINKLLAKRKAAYQALESAQTQIDTLTTRLTKLHNQNSPTLPQDELRDLLTDLRLAKLDHRTFDSYYKELQTAEKDFFDTVAADPTDKAAIDTALSQLNQYDSALGQQADIATANLQSVTTAAKALQAATKKMQ
;
A
#
# COMPACT_ATOMS: atom_id res chain seq x y z
N MET A 1 32.52 -39.57 63.24
CA MET A 1 31.06 -39.82 63.33
C MET A 1 30.34 -38.53 63.01
N LYS A 2 29.90 -38.34 61.78
CA LYS A 2 29.27 -37.08 61.32
C LYS A 2 27.86 -37.41 60.83
N LYS A 3 26.85 -36.90 61.53
CA LYS A 3 25.44 -37.00 61.22
C LYS A 3 25.12 -36.22 59.94
N ARG A 4 24.61 -36.89 58.92
CA ARG A 4 24.03 -36.30 57.73
C ARG A 4 22.54 -36.05 57.97
N TRP A 5 22.18 -34.79 58.09
CA TRP A 5 20.79 -34.35 58.07
C TRP A 5 20.43 -34.07 56.59
N ILE A 6 19.51 -34.86 56.09
CA ILE A 6 18.89 -34.63 54.79
C ILE A 6 17.64 -33.79 55.02
N LEU A 7 17.72 -32.53 54.70
CA LEU A 7 16.58 -31.61 54.64
C LEU A 7 15.80 -31.91 53.33
N ALA A 8 14.65 -32.55 53.46
CA ALA A 8 13.65 -32.64 52.38
C ALA A 8 12.94 -31.28 52.29
N ILE A 9 13.41 -30.41 51.39
CA ILE A 9 12.68 -29.21 51.05
C ILE A 9 11.65 -29.58 49.97
N GLY A 10 10.39 -29.50 50.38
CA GLY A 10 9.23 -29.77 49.51
C GLY A 10 9.22 -28.83 48.30
N LEU A 11 9.12 -29.45 47.14
CA LEU A 11 8.90 -28.79 45.85
C LEU A 11 7.42 -28.33 45.81
N LEU A 12 7.12 -27.18 46.39
CA LEU A 12 5.92 -26.44 46.09
C LEU A 12 6.06 -25.88 44.68
N ALA A 13 5.57 -26.68 43.70
CA ALA A 13 5.39 -26.22 42.36
C ALA A 13 4.49 -24.98 42.37
N LEU A 14 5.11 -23.84 42.24
CA LEU A 14 4.43 -22.58 41.87
C LEU A 14 3.79 -22.77 40.50
N LEU A 15 2.53 -23.19 40.51
CA LEU A 15 1.59 -22.90 39.43
C LEU A 15 1.36 -21.38 39.40
N ALA A 16 2.41 -20.61 39.14
CA ALA A 16 2.28 -19.28 38.63
C ALA A 16 1.70 -19.45 37.21
N GLY A 17 0.39 -19.52 37.13
CA GLY A 17 -0.32 -19.39 35.88
C GLY A 17 0.23 -18.14 35.20
N CYS A 18 0.80 -18.29 34.02
CA CYS A 18 1.05 -17.20 33.11
C CYS A 18 -0.30 -16.55 32.78
N THR A 19 -0.79 -15.69 33.65
CA THR A 19 -1.73 -14.65 33.27
C THR A 19 -0.91 -13.63 32.51
N GLY A 20 -0.51 -13.97 31.25
CA GLY A 20 -0.15 -12.94 30.30
C GLY A 20 -1.28 -11.90 30.31
N PRO A 21 -1.00 -10.62 30.07
CA PRO A 21 -2.03 -9.60 30.09
C PRO A 21 -3.19 -10.10 29.23
N ALA A 22 -4.39 -10.18 29.85
CA ALA A 22 -5.57 -10.65 29.15
C ALA A 22 -5.67 -9.88 27.84
N PHE A 23 -5.59 -10.59 26.71
CA PHE A 23 -5.58 -9.98 25.40
C PHE A 23 -6.89 -9.21 25.22
N ASP A 24 -6.82 -7.87 25.31
CA ASP A 24 -7.97 -7.02 25.17
C ASP A 24 -8.33 -6.88 23.69
N GLN A 25 -9.19 -7.79 23.22
CA GLN A 25 -9.67 -7.85 21.85
C GLN A 25 -10.35 -6.53 21.43
N LYS A 26 -11.03 -5.84 22.34
CA LYS A 26 -11.67 -4.55 22.08
C LYS A 26 -10.63 -3.46 21.83
N ALA A 27 -9.61 -3.36 22.68
CA ALA A 27 -8.53 -2.39 22.50
C ALA A 27 -7.75 -2.67 21.20
N GLN A 28 -7.44 -3.94 20.91
CA GLN A 28 -6.78 -4.37 19.68
C GLN A 28 -7.61 -3.99 18.45
N LEU A 29 -8.89 -4.33 18.41
CA LEU A 29 -9.78 -4.06 17.28
C LEU A 29 -9.92 -2.55 17.03
N LYS A 30 -10.05 -1.76 18.11
CA LYS A 30 -10.09 -0.30 18.05
C LYS A 30 -8.80 0.28 17.47
N GLN A 31 -7.66 -0.24 17.88
CA GLN A 31 -6.36 0.20 17.37
C GLN A 31 -6.17 -0.20 15.91
N ASP A 32 -6.43 -1.47 15.56
CA ASP A 32 -6.25 -1.97 14.21
C ASP A 32 -7.14 -1.25 13.20
N SER A 33 -8.41 -1.02 13.52
CA SER A 33 -9.33 -0.28 12.65
C SER A 33 -8.89 1.20 12.43
N ARG A 34 -8.30 1.85 13.44
CA ARG A 34 -7.70 3.19 13.27
C ARG A 34 -6.46 3.13 12.38
N THR A 35 -5.61 2.14 12.58
CA THR A 35 -4.41 1.97 11.80
C THR A 35 -4.75 1.66 10.35
N VAL A 36 -5.80 0.87 10.07
CA VAL A 36 -6.33 0.66 8.71
C VAL A 36 -6.66 2.00 8.06
N THR A 37 -7.46 2.86 8.72
CA THR A 37 -7.83 4.18 8.19
C THR A 37 -6.60 5.03 7.85
N THR A 38 -5.58 5.03 8.72
CA THR A 38 -4.34 5.79 8.49
C THR A 38 -3.51 5.21 7.33
N SER A 39 -3.41 3.89 7.24
CA SER A 39 -2.65 3.22 6.18
C SER A 39 -3.32 3.38 4.83
N VAL A 40 -4.66 3.30 4.77
CA VAL A 40 -5.46 3.58 3.58
C VAL A 40 -5.27 5.03 3.10
N ALA A 41 -5.28 6.00 4.00
CA ALA A 41 -5.02 7.40 3.64
C ALA A 41 -3.62 7.60 3.03
N LYS A 42 -2.60 6.92 3.56
CA LYS A 42 -1.25 6.92 2.98
C LYS A 42 -1.22 6.27 1.59
N GLN A 43 -1.94 5.17 1.42
CA GLN A 43 -2.05 4.47 0.14
C GLN A 43 -2.71 5.35 -0.91
N THR A 44 -3.86 5.97 -0.59
CA THR A 44 -4.55 6.91 -1.48
C THR A 44 -3.62 8.06 -1.88
N GLN A 45 -2.92 8.68 -0.91
CA GLN A 45 -1.99 9.76 -1.20
C GLN A 45 -0.84 9.32 -2.11
N ALA A 46 -0.34 8.10 -1.93
CA ALA A 46 0.73 7.56 -2.75
C ALA A 46 0.25 7.31 -4.19
N ILE A 47 -0.93 6.73 -4.38
CA ILE A 47 -1.56 6.54 -5.70
C ILE A 47 -1.72 7.89 -6.41
N THR A 48 -2.28 8.90 -5.72
CA THR A 48 -2.43 10.24 -6.29
C THR A 48 -1.08 10.81 -6.75
N ARG A 49 -0.04 10.71 -5.94
CA ARG A 49 1.30 11.20 -6.30
C ARG A 49 1.94 10.47 -7.48
N VAL A 50 1.70 9.16 -7.60
CA VAL A 50 2.13 8.39 -8.79
C VAL A 50 1.39 8.92 -10.01
N ASN A 51 0.06 9.04 -9.93
CA ASN A 51 -0.79 9.48 -11.04
C ASN A 51 -0.46 10.92 -11.47
N ASP A 52 -0.26 11.85 -10.52
CA ASP A 52 0.17 13.23 -10.83
C ASP A 52 1.50 13.24 -11.59
N ALA A 53 2.48 12.46 -11.14
CA ALA A 53 3.79 12.40 -11.78
C ALA A 53 3.75 11.74 -13.17
N VAL A 54 2.81 10.82 -13.40
CA VAL A 54 2.54 10.23 -14.70
C VAL A 54 1.90 11.27 -15.63
N GLY A 55 0.86 11.96 -15.18
CA GLY A 55 0.17 12.99 -15.96
C GLY A 55 1.06 14.19 -16.31
N ASP A 56 2.06 14.53 -15.47
CA ASP A 56 3.01 15.60 -15.72
C ASP A 56 4.10 15.24 -16.77
N PHE A 57 4.25 13.93 -17.07
CA PHE A 57 5.36 13.44 -17.91
C PHE A 57 5.36 14.02 -19.33
N PRO A 58 4.25 13.98 -20.11
CA PRO A 58 4.27 14.43 -21.51
C PRO A 58 4.67 15.88 -21.66
N ALA A 59 4.08 16.78 -20.86
CA ALA A 59 4.38 18.21 -20.90
C ALA A 59 5.81 18.51 -20.46
N THR A 60 6.29 17.81 -19.42
CA THR A 60 7.66 17.97 -18.92
C THR A 60 8.67 17.48 -19.96
N PHE A 61 8.40 16.35 -20.63
CA PHE A 61 9.25 15.84 -21.70
C PHE A 61 9.29 16.78 -22.89
N GLN A 62 8.14 17.23 -23.41
CA GLN A 62 8.07 18.15 -24.53
C GLN A 62 8.87 19.44 -24.27
N SER A 63 8.75 20.00 -23.06
CA SER A 63 9.51 21.19 -22.66
C SER A 63 11.02 20.95 -22.59
N ALA A 64 11.43 19.80 -22.02
CA ALA A 64 12.83 19.45 -21.90
C ALA A 64 13.46 19.13 -23.27
N TYR A 65 12.75 18.39 -24.11
CA TYR A 65 13.18 18.05 -25.47
C TYR A 65 13.29 19.29 -26.37
N ALA A 66 12.37 20.25 -26.26
CA ALA A 66 12.45 21.51 -27.00
C ALA A 66 13.66 22.37 -26.60
N ALA A 67 14.11 22.26 -25.34
CA ALA A 67 15.28 22.98 -24.85
C ALA A 67 16.61 22.33 -25.31
N ASP A 68 16.71 21.00 -25.26
CA ASP A 68 17.86 20.22 -25.70
C ASP A 68 17.43 18.80 -26.11
N PRO A 69 17.29 18.52 -27.43
CA PRO A 69 16.92 17.19 -27.91
C PRO A 69 17.95 16.08 -27.57
N ASN A 70 19.20 16.45 -27.31
CA ASN A 70 20.28 15.50 -27.01
C ASN A 70 20.52 15.34 -25.49
N ALA A 71 19.66 15.89 -24.64
CA ALA A 71 19.79 15.78 -23.21
C ALA A 71 19.65 14.34 -22.72
N ASP A 72 20.36 13.98 -21.65
CA ASP A 72 20.15 12.72 -20.93
C ASP A 72 18.91 12.83 -20.03
N PHE A 73 17.73 12.61 -20.63
CA PHE A 73 16.45 12.78 -19.94
C PHE A 73 16.27 11.82 -18.74
N GLN A 74 16.88 10.63 -18.78
CA GLN A 74 16.72 9.64 -17.74
C GLN A 74 17.57 9.94 -16.50
N ASN A 75 18.77 10.48 -16.69
CA ASN A 75 19.75 10.63 -15.61
C ASN A 75 19.90 12.08 -15.13
N ALA A 76 19.34 13.06 -15.86
CA ALA A 76 19.47 14.47 -15.52
C ALA A 76 18.18 15.26 -15.81
N GLY A 77 18.12 16.49 -15.28
CA GLY A 77 17.08 17.45 -15.60
C GLY A 77 15.71 17.20 -14.96
N PRO A 78 14.65 17.81 -15.54
CA PRO A 78 13.31 17.76 -14.95
C PRO A 78 12.65 16.40 -15.07
N ILE A 79 12.89 15.64 -16.12
CA ILE A 79 12.36 14.30 -16.31
C ILE A 79 12.91 13.34 -15.25
N ASN A 80 14.23 13.32 -15.05
CA ASN A 80 14.83 12.49 -13.99
C ASN A 80 14.20 12.79 -12.61
N LYS A 81 13.99 14.07 -12.27
CA LYS A 81 13.34 14.48 -11.02
C LYS A 81 11.90 13.96 -10.93
N LEU A 82 11.16 14.00 -12.03
CA LEU A 82 9.78 13.51 -12.09
C LEU A 82 9.73 11.98 -11.89
N LEU A 83 10.60 11.24 -12.57
CA LEU A 83 10.73 9.78 -12.42
C LEU A 83 11.12 9.39 -11.00
N ALA A 84 12.06 10.13 -10.38
CA ALA A 84 12.47 9.91 -8.99
C ALA A 84 11.31 10.18 -8.00
N LYS A 85 10.53 11.25 -8.19
CA LYS A 85 9.33 11.58 -7.40
C LYS A 85 8.29 10.46 -7.49
N ARG A 86 8.02 9.98 -8.70
CA ARG A 86 7.08 8.87 -8.95
C ARG A 86 7.55 7.57 -8.29
N LYS A 87 8.83 7.21 -8.44
CA LYS A 87 9.42 6.03 -7.79
C LYS A 87 9.29 6.09 -6.27
N ALA A 88 9.57 7.24 -5.66
CA ALA A 88 9.41 7.42 -4.21
C ALA A 88 7.94 7.27 -3.77
N ALA A 89 6.99 7.80 -4.55
CA ALA A 89 5.56 7.64 -4.29
C ALA A 89 5.12 6.17 -4.40
N TYR A 90 5.59 5.45 -5.42
CA TYR A 90 5.31 4.02 -5.57
C TYR A 90 5.89 3.19 -4.40
N GLN A 91 7.09 3.47 -3.93
CA GLN A 91 7.66 2.82 -2.75
C GLN A 91 6.83 3.07 -1.48
N ALA A 92 6.28 4.28 -1.33
CA ALA A 92 5.36 4.60 -0.24
C ALA A 92 4.04 3.82 -0.34
N LEU A 93 3.52 3.60 -1.56
CA LEU A 93 2.36 2.76 -1.84
C LEU A 93 2.60 1.31 -1.39
N GLU A 94 3.73 0.71 -1.78
CA GLU A 94 4.12 -0.66 -1.40
C GLU A 94 4.24 -0.81 0.12
N SER A 95 4.85 0.18 0.78
CA SER A 95 4.98 0.19 2.23
C SER A 95 3.61 0.25 2.93
N ALA A 96 2.69 1.08 2.42
CA ALA A 96 1.33 1.18 2.95
C ALA A 96 0.54 -0.12 2.73
N GLN A 97 0.69 -0.78 1.57
CA GLN A 97 0.08 -2.07 1.28
C GLN A 97 0.57 -3.17 2.24
N THR A 98 1.87 -3.23 2.50
CA THR A 98 2.45 -4.19 3.47
C THR A 98 1.84 -4.02 4.87
N GLN A 99 1.63 -2.78 5.31
CA GLN A 99 0.95 -2.49 6.58
C GLN A 99 -0.50 -2.97 6.57
N ILE A 100 -1.24 -2.74 5.48
CA ILE A 100 -2.62 -3.19 5.32
C ILE A 100 -2.70 -4.72 5.32
N ASP A 101 -1.80 -5.42 4.65
CA ASP A 101 -1.76 -6.88 4.64
C ASP A 101 -1.53 -7.46 6.04
N THR A 102 -0.64 -6.85 6.82
CA THR A 102 -0.40 -7.22 8.23
C THR A 102 -1.65 -7.03 9.09
N LEU A 103 -2.34 -5.90 8.92
CA LEU A 103 -3.58 -5.59 9.62
C LEU A 103 -4.70 -6.57 9.22
N THR A 104 -4.83 -6.85 7.92
CA THR A 104 -5.81 -7.82 7.39
C THR A 104 -5.61 -9.19 8.02
N THR A 105 -4.37 -9.65 8.16
CA THR A 105 -4.05 -10.93 8.80
C THR A 105 -4.50 -10.94 10.27
N ARG A 106 -4.27 -9.86 11.03
CA ARG A 106 -4.70 -9.75 12.43
C ARG A 106 -6.22 -9.71 12.57
N LEU A 107 -6.88 -8.90 11.76
CA LEU A 107 -8.34 -8.78 11.74
C LEU A 107 -9.01 -10.12 11.36
N THR A 108 -8.43 -10.84 10.40
CA THR A 108 -8.90 -12.19 10.03
C THR A 108 -8.80 -13.17 11.21
N LYS A 109 -7.71 -13.13 11.99
CA LYS A 109 -7.58 -13.96 13.19
C LYS A 109 -8.66 -13.64 14.23
N LEU A 110 -8.96 -12.36 14.44
CA LEU A 110 -10.02 -11.92 15.34
C LEU A 110 -11.40 -12.39 14.86
N HIS A 111 -11.68 -12.22 13.58
CA HIS A 111 -12.95 -12.70 12.97
C HIS A 111 -13.12 -14.20 13.13
N ASN A 112 -12.09 -15.00 12.86
CA ASN A 112 -12.14 -16.47 12.94
C ASN A 112 -12.31 -17.02 14.37
N GLN A 113 -12.06 -16.20 15.41
CA GLN A 113 -12.35 -16.58 16.79
C GLN A 113 -13.84 -16.64 17.06
N ASN A 114 -14.66 -16.06 16.18
CA ASN A 114 -16.12 -16.07 16.24
C ASN A 114 -16.69 -15.69 17.63
N SER A 115 -16.02 -14.74 18.29
CA SER A 115 -16.44 -14.28 19.61
C SER A 115 -17.74 -13.46 19.50
N PRO A 116 -18.79 -13.81 20.26
CA PRO A 116 -20.05 -13.07 20.24
C PRO A 116 -19.93 -11.64 20.81
N THR A 117 -18.80 -11.33 21.45
CA THR A 117 -18.54 -9.99 21.98
C THR A 117 -17.94 -9.07 20.93
N LEU A 118 -17.50 -9.58 19.78
CA LEU A 118 -16.95 -8.76 18.69
C LEU A 118 -18.03 -8.38 17.68
N PRO A 119 -17.96 -7.21 17.05
CA PRO A 119 -18.87 -6.78 15.98
C PRO A 119 -18.52 -7.53 14.67
N GLN A 120 -19.03 -8.76 14.56
CA GLN A 120 -18.65 -9.72 13.52
C GLN A 120 -19.06 -9.28 12.12
N ASP A 121 -20.20 -8.59 11.98
CA ASP A 121 -20.68 -8.13 10.68
C ASP A 121 -19.79 -7.00 10.14
N GLU A 122 -19.49 -5.98 10.95
CA GLU A 122 -18.62 -4.87 10.55
C GLU A 122 -17.18 -5.35 10.29
N LEU A 123 -16.73 -6.37 11.04
CA LEU A 123 -15.42 -6.96 10.83
C LEU A 123 -15.34 -7.72 9.51
N ARG A 124 -16.39 -8.50 9.18
CA ARG A 124 -16.51 -9.20 7.90
C ARG A 124 -16.54 -8.22 6.72
N ASP A 125 -17.33 -7.14 6.83
CA ASP A 125 -17.46 -6.14 5.79
C ASP A 125 -16.13 -5.44 5.53
N LEU A 126 -15.43 -5.03 6.58
CA LEU A 126 -14.06 -4.47 6.45
C LEU A 126 -13.10 -5.46 5.78
N LEU A 127 -13.11 -6.72 6.17
CA LEU A 127 -12.26 -7.76 5.56
C LEU A 127 -12.59 -8.01 4.08
N THR A 128 -13.84 -7.84 3.69
CA THR A 128 -14.27 -7.93 2.30
C THR A 128 -13.72 -6.78 1.48
N ASP A 129 -13.85 -5.54 1.96
CA ASP A 129 -13.34 -4.36 1.29
C ASP A 129 -11.80 -4.36 1.22
N LEU A 130 -11.12 -4.81 2.28
CA LEU A 130 -9.66 -4.98 2.27
C LEU A 130 -9.18 -5.98 1.21
N ARG A 131 -9.95 -7.05 0.95
CA ARG A 131 -9.64 -8.00 -0.13
C ARG A 131 -9.78 -7.39 -1.51
N LEU A 132 -10.84 -6.60 -1.73
CA LEU A 132 -11.03 -5.88 -3.00
C LEU A 132 -9.90 -4.87 -3.22
N ALA A 133 -9.59 -4.04 -2.23
CA ALA A 133 -8.49 -3.08 -2.30
C ALA A 133 -7.13 -3.76 -2.60
N LYS A 134 -6.90 -4.97 -2.08
CA LYS A 134 -5.70 -5.76 -2.41
C LYS A 134 -5.67 -6.21 -3.87
N LEU A 135 -6.80 -6.56 -4.46
CA LEU A 135 -6.87 -6.91 -5.88
C LEU A 135 -6.58 -5.69 -6.76
N ASP A 136 -7.15 -4.52 -6.41
CA ASP A 136 -6.90 -3.28 -7.13
C ASP A 136 -5.44 -2.84 -7.03
N HIS A 137 -4.82 -2.99 -5.85
CA HIS A 137 -3.40 -2.73 -5.70
C HIS A 137 -2.55 -3.60 -6.64
N ARG A 138 -2.85 -4.90 -6.75
CA ARG A 138 -2.14 -5.80 -7.68
C ARG A 138 -2.33 -5.40 -9.15
N THR A 139 -3.55 -4.98 -9.51
CA THR A 139 -3.84 -4.50 -10.86
C THR A 139 -3.08 -3.20 -11.13
N PHE A 140 -3.08 -2.25 -10.18
CA PHE A 140 -2.29 -1.03 -10.27
C PHE A 140 -0.79 -1.29 -10.42
N ASP A 141 -0.24 -2.23 -9.64
CA ASP A 141 1.15 -2.68 -9.73
C ASP A 141 1.49 -3.23 -11.12
N SER A 142 0.59 -4.03 -11.72
CA SER A 142 0.77 -4.54 -13.08
C SER A 142 0.84 -3.42 -14.11
N TYR A 143 -0.12 -2.49 -14.10
CA TYR A 143 -0.13 -1.33 -15.00
C TYR A 143 1.10 -0.43 -14.80
N TYR A 144 1.52 -0.23 -13.55
CA TYR A 144 2.73 0.54 -13.25
C TYR A 144 3.99 -0.08 -13.85
N LYS A 145 4.12 -1.40 -13.80
CA LYS A 145 5.24 -2.15 -14.42
C LYS A 145 5.20 -2.11 -15.94
N GLU A 146 4.02 -2.21 -16.54
CA GLU A 146 3.82 -2.05 -17.98
C GLU A 146 4.21 -0.64 -18.44
N LEU A 147 3.79 0.39 -17.70
CA LEU A 147 4.21 1.77 -17.94
C LEU A 147 5.73 1.91 -17.89
N GLN A 148 6.42 1.32 -16.89
CA GLN A 148 7.88 1.38 -16.81
C GLN A 148 8.57 0.73 -18.02
N THR A 149 7.99 -0.33 -18.55
CA THR A 149 8.48 -0.98 -19.77
C THR A 149 8.29 -0.07 -20.98
N ALA A 150 7.10 0.51 -21.14
CA ALA A 150 6.79 1.44 -22.22
C ALA A 150 7.66 2.71 -22.15
N GLU A 151 7.97 3.21 -20.96
CA GLU A 151 8.91 4.33 -20.79
C GLU A 151 10.33 3.99 -21.24
N LYS A 152 10.79 2.77 -20.92
CA LYS A 152 12.09 2.32 -21.40
C LYS A 152 12.13 2.33 -22.92
N ASP A 153 11.12 1.76 -23.57
CA ASP A 153 11.03 1.69 -25.03
C ASP A 153 10.94 3.10 -25.64
N PHE A 154 10.21 4.03 -24.99
CA PHE A 154 10.16 5.43 -25.36
C PHE A 154 11.55 6.09 -25.31
N PHE A 155 12.29 5.94 -24.21
CA PHE A 155 13.62 6.54 -24.10
C PHE A 155 14.65 5.88 -25.04
N ASP A 156 14.53 4.58 -25.30
CA ASP A 156 15.35 3.89 -26.30
C ASP A 156 15.10 4.50 -27.71
N THR A 157 13.85 4.82 -28.04
CA THR A 157 13.49 5.51 -29.30
C THR A 157 14.11 6.91 -29.37
N VAL A 158 14.00 7.71 -28.31
CA VAL A 158 14.62 9.05 -28.26
C VAL A 158 16.13 8.99 -28.38
N ALA A 159 16.77 8.00 -27.74
CA ALA A 159 18.23 7.85 -27.78
C ALA A 159 18.74 7.35 -29.14
N ALA A 160 17.94 6.59 -29.87
CA ALA A 160 18.32 6.07 -31.19
C ALA A 160 18.44 7.15 -32.25
N ASP A 161 17.49 8.07 -32.32
CA ASP A 161 17.55 9.27 -33.15
C ASP A 161 16.77 10.43 -32.51
N PRO A 162 17.45 11.32 -31.78
CA PRO A 162 16.81 12.45 -31.13
C PRO A 162 16.28 13.51 -32.10
N THR A 163 16.50 13.36 -33.41
CA THR A 163 15.99 14.26 -34.46
C THR A 163 14.74 13.73 -35.17
N ASP A 164 14.43 12.44 -35.03
CA ASP A 164 13.23 11.83 -35.62
C ASP A 164 11.98 12.15 -34.76
N LYS A 165 11.44 13.35 -34.99
CA LYS A 165 10.23 13.80 -34.30
C LYS A 165 9.04 12.87 -34.51
N ALA A 166 8.89 12.28 -35.70
CA ALA A 166 7.74 11.44 -36.01
C ALA A 166 7.78 10.13 -35.21
N ALA A 167 8.95 9.50 -35.09
CA ALA A 167 9.13 8.33 -34.24
C ALA A 167 8.91 8.64 -32.76
N ILE A 168 9.45 9.78 -32.28
CA ILE A 168 9.30 10.22 -30.89
C ILE A 168 7.84 10.54 -30.56
N ASP A 169 7.12 11.28 -31.42
CA ASP A 169 5.70 11.60 -31.22
C ASP A 169 4.85 10.30 -31.20
N THR A 170 5.18 9.32 -32.04
CA THR A 170 4.51 8.02 -32.06
C THR A 170 4.75 7.27 -30.74
N ALA A 171 6.00 7.21 -30.27
CA ALA A 171 6.36 6.53 -29.02
C ALA A 171 5.73 7.24 -27.81
N LEU A 172 5.69 8.58 -27.80
CA LEU A 172 5.02 9.36 -26.75
C LEU A 172 3.50 9.10 -26.74
N SER A 173 2.88 9.00 -27.93
CA SER A 173 1.46 8.65 -28.03
C SER A 173 1.15 7.25 -27.48
N GLN A 174 2.03 6.28 -27.72
CA GLN A 174 1.90 4.95 -27.13
C GLN A 174 2.06 4.99 -25.60
N LEU A 175 3.06 5.70 -25.11
CA LEU A 175 3.26 5.89 -23.67
C LEU A 175 2.02 6.49 -22.99
N ASN A 176 1.41 7.50 -23.59
CA ASN A 176 0.19 8.14 -23.09
C ASN A 176 -1.01 7.18 -22.96
N GLN A 177 -1.03 6.07 -23.69
CA GLN A 177 -2.07 5.04 -23.52
C GLN A 177 -1.89 4.28 -22.22
N TYR A 178 -0.63 3.94 -21.87
CA TYR A 178 -0.31 3.33 -20.58
C TYR A 178 -0.58 4.29 -19.41
N ASP A 179 -0.24 5.56 -19.57
CA ASP A 179 -0.56 6.62 -18.61
C ASP A 179 -2.07 6.68 -18.33
N SER A 180 -2.88 6.67 -19.38
CA SER A 180 -4.35 6.70 -19.28
C SER A 180 -4.91 5.45 -18.60
N ALA A 181 -4.36 4.27 -18.91
CA ALA A 181 -4.78 3.01 -18.29
C ALA A 181 -4.43 2.97 -16.79
N LEU A 182 -3.24 3.42 -16.43
CA LEU A 182 -2.82 3.54 -15.03
C LEU A 182 -3.69 4.55 -14.27
N GLY A 183 -4.02 5.70 -14.89
CA GLY A 183 -4.91 6.71 -14.33
C GLY A 183 -6.30 6.16 -14.02
N GLN A 184 -6.91 5.42 -14.94
CA GLN A 184 -8.20 4.75 -14.72
C GLN A 184 -8.12 3.76 -13.56
N GLN A 185 -7.05 2.99 -13.47
CA GLN A 185 -6.85 2.05 -12.36
C GLN A 185 -6.61 2.77 -11.03
N ALA A 186 -5.96 3.93 -11.04
CA ALA A 186 -5.80 4.78 -9.85
C ALA A 186 -7.15 5.24 -9.30
N ASP A 187 -8.09 5.63 -10.17
CA ASP A 187 -9.44 6.04 -9.79
C ASP A 187 -10.22 4.88 -9.16
N ILE A 188 -10.17 3.68 -9.77
CA ILE A 188 -10.82 2.48 -9.25
C ILE A 188 -10.25 2.13 -7.87
N ALA A 189 -8.93 2.06 -7.74
CA ALA A 189 -8.27 1.74 -6.48
C ALA A 189 -8.62 2.77 -5.39
N THR A 190 -8.65 4.05 -5.72
CA THR A 190 -9.01 5.13 -4.78
C THR A 190 -10.45 5.01 -4.32
N ALA A 191 -11.40 4.69 -5.21
CA ALA A 191 -12.81 4.48 -4.86
C ALA A 191 -12.98 3.31 -3.88
N ASN A 192 -12.31 2.18 -4.12
CA ASN A 192 -12.38 1.01 -3.24
C ASN A 192 -11.66 1.27 -1.89
N LEU A 193 -10.60 2.07 -1.85
CA LEU A 193 -9.98 2.51 -0.60
C LEU A 193 -10.92 3.41 0.24
N GLN A 194 -11.82 4.18 -0.38
CA GLN A 194 -12.86 4.92 0.33
C GLN A 194 -13.86 3.97 1.00
N SER A 195 -14.23 2.86 0.35
CA SER A 195 -15.08 1.82 0.94
C SER A 195 -14.41 1.21 2.17
N VAL A 196 -13.11 0.84 2.08
CA VAL A 196 -12.32 0.37 3.24
C VAL A 196 -12.36 1.39 4.39
N THR A 197 -12.19 2.68 4.09
CA THR A 197 -12.25 3.75 5.10
C THR A 197 -13.61 3.81 5.78
N THR A 198 -14.69 3.66 5.03
CA THR A 198 -16.07 3.65 5.54
C THR A 198 -16.32 2.46 6.44
N ALA A 199 -15.96 1.25 6.00
CA ALA A 199 -16.09 0.03 6.79
C ALA A 199 -15.23 0.07 8.07
N ALA A 200 -14.00 0.59 8.00
CA ALA A 200 -13.14 0.77 9.17
C ALA A 200 -13.75 1.74 10.20
N LYS A 201 -14.39 2.82 9.77
CA LYS A 201 -15.10 3.75 10.64
C LYS A 201 -16.36 3.11 11.26
N ALA A 202 -17.10 2.30 10.50
CA ALA A 202 -18.24 1.54 11.02
C ALA A 202 -17.79 0.58 12.13
N LEU A 203 -16.72 -0.18 11.89
CA LEU A 203 -16.11 -1.06 12.90
C LEU A 203 -15.65 -0.29 14.14
N GLN A 204 -15.03 0.89 13.99
CA GLN A 204 -14.66 1.75 15.13
C GLN A 204 -15.87 2.19 15.94
N ALA A 205 -16.98 2.53 15.28
CA ALA A 205 -18.21 2.94 15.94
C ALA A 205 -18.86 1.77 16.70
N ALA A 206 -18.91 0.57 16.10
CA ALA A 206 -19.41 -0.63 16.74
C ALA A 206 -18.56 -1.03 17.96
N THR A 207 -17.22 -0.97 17.83
CA THR A 207 -16.29 -1.27 18.93
C THR A 207 -16.48 -0.33 20.15
N LYS A 208 -16.90 0.91 19.94
CA LYS A 208 -17.21 1.83 21.07
C LYS A 208 -18.44 1.39 21.89
N LYS A 209 -19.38 0.67 21.28
CA LYS A 209 -20.62 0.19 21.91
C LYS A 209 -20.44 -1.14 22.63
N MET A 210 -19.30 -1.82 22.45
CA MET A 210 -18.99 -3.06 23.18
C MET A 210 -18.89 -2.76 24.68
N GLN A 211 -19.59 -3.54 25.47
CA GLN A 211 -19.56 -3.49 26.95
C GLN A 211 -18.32 -4.19 27.51
#